data_bc549c5d67f608a21b21f1cb32b406e7
#
_entry.id   bc549c5d67f608a21b21f1cb32b406e7
#
_cell.length_a   1.000
_cell.length_b   1.000
_cell.length_c   1.000
_cell.angle_alpha   90.00
_cell.angle_beta   90.00
_cell.angle_gamma   90.00
#
_symmetry.space_group_name_H-M   'P 1'
#
loop_
_entity.id
_entity.type
_entity.pdbx_description
1 polymer ?
#
loop_
_entity_poly.entity_id
_entity_poly.type
_entity_poly.pdbx_seq_one_letter_code
_entity_poly.pdbx_strand_id
1 'polypeptide(L)'
;MYQSLYRKYRPKRFADVVGQDIVVRTLRNSIKNDKVSHAYMFVGPRGVGKTSIAKIFARAINCEKKDEGDVCGNCPSCNVSGEKECLDIIEIDAASNNGVDEIRELRDKVNLVPSELKYKIYIIDEVHMLTIQAFNALLKTLEEPPSHIIFILATTCLLYTSDAADE
;
A
#
# COMPACT_ATOMS: atom_id res chain seq x y z
N MET A 1 28.63 -7.14 -4.08
CA MET A 1 27.32 -7.50 -4.66
C MET A 1 26.80 -6.32 -5.46
N TYR A 2 26.66 -6.44 -6.77
CA TYR A 2 26.22 -5.33 -7.64
C TYR A 2 24.71 -5.11 -7.42
N GLN A 3 24.36 -3.99 -6.82
CA GLN A 3 22.95 -3.61 -6.62
C GLN A 3 22.56 -2.63 -7.74
N SER A 4 21.46 -2.90 -8.44
CA SER A 4 20.99 -2.01 -9.51
C SER A 4 20.70 -0.61 -9.00
N LEU A 5 21.03 0.42 -9.80
CA LEU A 5 20.93 1.83 -9.41
C LEU A 5 19.52 2.20 -8.88
N TYR A 6 18.46 1.70 -9.53
CA TYR A 6 17.08 1.98 -9.11
C TYR A 6 16.73 1.43 -7.73
N ARG A 7 17.39 0.35 -7.28
CA ARG A 7 17.22 -0.18 -5.92
C ARG A 7 18.03 0.61 -4.91
N LYS A 8 19.24 1.04 -5.29
CA LYS A 8 20.13 1.82 -4.42
C LYS A 8 19.56 3.20 -4.10
N TYR A 9 18.94 3.85 -5.08
CA TYR A 9 18.41 5.21 -4.97
C TYR A 9 16.88 5.28 -4.74
N ARG A 10 16.25 4.15 -4.43
CA ARG A 10 14.81 4.14 -4.11
C ARG A 10 14.56 4.97 -2.85
N PRO A 11 13.65 5.98 -2.91
CA PRO A 11 13.36 6.81 -1.75
C PRO A 11 12.84 5.97 -0.59
N LYS A 12 13.28 6.31 0.63
CA LYS A 12 12.90 5.61 1.86
C LYS A 12 11.99 6.45 2.76
N ARG A 13 11.88 7.74 2.48
CA ARG A 13 11.08 8.73 3.19
C ARG A 13 10.36 9.62 2.19
N PHE A 14 9.27 10.24 2.60
CA PHE A 14 8.58 11.23 1.75
C PHE A 14 9.49 12.41 1.38
N ALA A 15 10.36 12.82 2.30
CA ALA A 15 11.33 13.89 2.05
C ALA A 15 12.29 13.60 0.86
N ASP A 16 12.50 12.33 0.52
CA ASP A 16 13.37 11.91 -0.58
C ASP A 16 12.64 11.79 -1.93
N VAL A 17 11.32 11.96 -1.95
CA VAL A 17 10.49 11.82 -3.16
C VAL A 17 10.53 13.11 -3.95
N VAL A 18 10.82 13.01 -5.24
CA VAL A 18 10.90 14.14 -6.18
C VAL A 18 9.74 14.10 -7.17
N GLY A 19 9.12 15.25 -7.43
CA GLY A 19 8.12 15.42 -8.50
C GLY A 19 6.71 14.93 -8.16
N GLN A 20 6.40 14.64 -6.88
CA GLN A 20 5.08 14.20 -6.42
C GLN A 20 4.59 15.01 -5.20
N ASP A 21 4.86 16.31 -5.18
CA ASP A 21 4.68 17.16 -4.00
C ASP A 21 3.24 17.19 -3.48
N ILE A 22 2.25 17.22 -4.38
CA ILE A 22 0.83 17.27 -4.01
C ILE A 22 0.42 15.96 -3.33
N VAL A 23 0.77 14.82 -3.92
CA VAL A 23 0.46 13.49 -3.37
C VAL A 23 1.14 13.30 -2.02
N VAL A 24 2.43 13.59 -1.95
CA VAL A 24 3.24 13.49 -0.72
C VAL A 24 2.63 14.36 0.38
N ARG A 25 2.30 15.62 0.10
CA ARG A 25 1.69 16.54 1.07
C ARG A 25 0.33 16.02 1.57
N THR A 26 -0.50 15.50 0.67
CA THR A 26 -1.82 14.95 1.02
C THR A 26 -1.67 13.74 1.96
N LEU A 27 -0.79 12.81 1.64
CA LEU A 27 -0.54 11.62 2.45
C LEU A 27 0.05 11.97 3.83
N ARG A 28 1.02 12.88 3.87
CA ARG A 28 1.60 13.37 5.12
C ARG A 28 0.55 14.03 6.01
N ASN A 29 -0.33 14.86 5.43
CA ASN A 29 -1.41 15.51 6.17
C ASN A 29 -2.41 14.51 6.73
N SER A 30 -2.75 13.44 6.00
CA SER A 30 -3.64 12.40 6.51
C SER A 30 -3.05 11.70 7.75
N ILE A 31 -1.73 11.45 7.76
CA ILE A 31 -1.02 10.86 8.90
C ILE A 31 -0.99 11.83 10.09
N LYS A 32 -0.59 13.09 9.85
CA LYS A 32 -0.52 14.13 10.91
C LYS A 32 -1.83 14.34 11.63
N ASN A 33 -2.94 14.31 10.88
CA ASN A 33 -4.27 14.55 11.41
C ASN A 33 -4.97 13.27 11.90
N ASP A 34 -4.28 12.14 11.89
CA ASP A 34 -4.82 10.81 12.23
C ASP A 34 -6.11 10.45 11.43
N LYS A 35 -6.15 10.92 10.16
CA LYS A 35 -7.25 10.70 9.20
C LYS A 35 -6.80 9.76 8.10
N VAL A 36 -6.36 8.57 8.48
CA VAL A 36 -5.95 7.53 7.54
C VAL A 36 -7.17 6.69 7.17
N SER A 37 -7.46 6.60 5.88
CA SER A 37 -8.53 5.75 5.36
C SER A 37 -8.10 4.29 5.30
N HIS A 38 -9.06 3.38 5.24
CA HIS A 38 -8.80 1.94 5.14
C HIS A 38 -8.38 1.50 3.73
N ALA A 39 -8.59 2.33 2.70
CA ALA A 39 -8.18 2.03 1.33
C ALA A 39 -7.71 3.28 0.58
N TYR A 40 -6.67 3.10 -0.23
CA TYR A 40 -6.09 4.11 -1.13
C TYR A 40 -5.91 3.50 -2.51
N MET A 41 -6.15 4.30 -3.54
CA MET A 41 -5.86 3.92 -4.92
C MET A 41 -4.88 4.91 -5.54
N PHE A 42 -3.71 4.43 -5.94
CA PHE A 42 -2.68 5.19 -6.63
C PHE A 42 -2.76 4.92 -8.13
N VAL A 43 -3.17 5.93 -8.88
CA VAL A 43 -3.34 5.85 -10.34
C VAL A 43 -2.29 6.72 -11.03
N GLY A 44 -1.66 6.22 -12.06
CA GLY A 44 -0.70 6.99 -12.84
C GLY A 44 0.18 6.14 -13.74
N PRO A 45 0.90 6.74 -14.70
CA PRO A 45 1.77 6.03 -15.62
C PRO A 45 2.81 5.16 -14.93
N ARG A 46 3.38 4.20 -15.67
CA ARG A 46 4.47 3.38 -15.18
C ARG A 46 5.70 4.24 -14.86
N GLY A 47 6.40 3.94 -13.78
CA GLY A 47 7.65 4.63 -13.43
C GLY A 47 7.50 5.92 -12.60
N VAL A 48 6.29 6.41 -12.34
CA VAL A 48 6.06 7.63 -11.52
C VAL A 48 6.25 7.42 -10.01
N GLY A 49 6.62 6.22 -9.57
CA GLY A 49 6.92 5.94 -8.18
C GLY A 49 5.75 5.47 -7.31
N LYS A 50 4.62 5.04 -7.89
CA LYS A 50 3.44 4.56 -7.14
C LYS A 50 3.79 3.57 -6.04
N THR A 51 4.45 2.48 -6.39
CA THR A 51 4.85 1.42 -5.44
C THR A 51 5.84 1.92 -4.39
N SER A 52 6.74 2.84 -4.78
CA SER A 52 7.70 3.44 -3.83
C SER A 52 6.98 4.32 -2.80
N ILE A 53 6.07 5.17 -3.25
CA ILE A 53 5.24 6.02 -2.38
C ILE A 53 4.35 5.16 -1.50
N ALA A 54 3.75 4.08 -2.03
CA ALA A 54 2.95 3.13 -1.27
C ALA A 54 3.74 2.51 -0.10
N LYS A 55 4.96 2.09 -0.34
CA LYS A 55 5.86 1.54 0.70
C LYS A 55 6.24 2.56 1.76
N ILE A 56 6.56 3.79 1.35
CA ILE A 56 6.86 4.88 2.29
C ILE A 56 5.63 5.17 3.13
N PHE A 57 4.46 5.28 2.51
CA PHE A 57 3.19 5.56 3.18
C PHE A 57 2.84 4.46 4.19
N ALA A 58 2.96 3.19 3.82
CA ALA A 58 2.74 2.06 4.72
C ALA A 58 3.63 2.11 5.97
N ARG A 59 4.90 2.48 5.80
CA ARG A 59 5.84 2.66 6.92
C ARG A 59 5.50 3.89 7.75
N ALA A 60 5.13 4.99 7.11
CA ALA A 60 4.82 6.25 7.78
C ALA A 60 3.52 6.16 8.62
N ILE A 61 2.51 5.41 8.16
CA ILE A 61 1.28 5.14 8.92
C ILE A 61 1.60 4.43 10.24
N ASN A 62 2.54 3.50 10.22
CA ASN A 62 2.96 2.72 11.37
C ASN A 62 4.03 3.41 12.22
N CYS A 63 4.57 4.54 11.78
CA CYS A 63 5.57 5.29 12.54
C CYS A 63 4.99 5.83 13.85
N GLU A 64 5.71 5.65 14.95
CA GLU A 64 5.29 6.13 16.29
C GLU A 64 5.40 7.66 16.41
N LYS A 65 6.31 8.27 15.63
CA LYS A 65 6.53 9.72 15.59
C LYS A 65 5.83 10.32 14.39
N LYS A 66 4.56 10.66 14.54
CA LYS A 66 3.69 11.13 13.44
C LYS A 66 3.79 12.64 13.16
N ASP A 67 4.55 13.40 13.93
CA ASP A 67 4.58 14.87 13.88
C ASP A 67 4.92 15.43 12.51
N GLU A 68 5.84 14.78 11.80
CA GLU A 68 6.23 15.14 10.44
C GLU A 68 5.36 14.49 9.36
N GLY A 69 4.54 13.49 9.70
CA GLY A 69 3.79 12.68 8.74
C GLY A 69 4.70 11.87 7.80
N ASP A 70 5.91 11.54 8.26
CA ASP A 70 6.92 10.82 7.49
C ASP A 70 7.57 9.73 8.35
N VAL A 71 8.35 8.88 7.74
CA VAL A 71 9.14 7.84 8.40
C VAL A 71 10.25 8.48 9.22
N CYS A 72 10.26 8.31 10.54
CA CYS A 72 11.33 8.85 11.39
C CYS A 72 12.64 8.05 11.29
N GLY A 73 12.56 6.76 10.94
CA GLY A 73 13.71 5.87 10.72
C GLY A 73 14.38 5.31 11.98
N ASN A 74 13.94 5.69 13.18
CA ASN A 74 14.59 5.32 14.44
C ASN A 74 13.66 4.84 15.56
N CYS A 75 12.36 4.76 15.34
CA CYS A 75 11.45 4.12 16.30
C CYS A 75 11.37 2.59 16.04
N PRO A 76 10.91 1.80 17.02
CA PRO A 76 10.75 0.35 16.88
C PRO A 76 9.96 -0.03 15.62
N SER A 77 8.81 0.60 15.38
CA SER A 77 7.97 0.34 14.21
C SER A 77 8.66 0.67 12.87
N CYS A 78 9.51 1.70 12.82
CA CYS A 78 10.31 2.01 11.64
C CYS A 78 11.41 0.99 11.40
N ASN A 79 11.99 0.40 12.45
CA ASN A 79 12.99 -0.65 12.31
C ASN A 79 12.36 -1.91 11.74
N VAL A 80 11.27 -2.40 12.34
CA VAL A 80 10.49 -3.56 11.85
C VAL A 80 10.00 -3.33 10.43
N SER A 81 9.34 -2.21 10.15
CA SER A 81 8.81 -1.91 8.81
C SER A 81 9.89 -1.66 7.75
N GLY A 82 11.13 -1.47 8.16
CA GLY A 82 12.29 -1.32 7.28
C GLY A 82 12.94 -2.64 6.87
N GLU A 83 12.61 -3.73 7.54
CA GLU A 83 13.12 -5.06 7.23
C GLU A 83 12.52 -5.61 5.93
N LYS A 84 13.26 -6.52 5.27
CA LYS A 84 12.83 -7.08 3.98
C LYS A 84 11.61 -8.00 4.12
N GLU A 85 11.40 -8.59 5.29
CA GLU A 85 10.38 -9.60 5.57
C GLU A 85 9.42 -9.15 6.69
N CYS A 86 8.99 -7.90 6.65
CA CYS A 86 7.98 -7.42 7.58
C CYS A 86 6.64 -8.12 7.30
N LEU A 87 6.15 -8.88 8.28
CA LEU A 87 4.91 -9.66 8.17
C LEU A 87 3.64 -8.80 8.13
N ASP A 88 3.73 -7.55 8.55
CA ASP A 88 2.61 -6.63 8.62
C ASP A 88 2.54 -5.65 7.43
N ILE A 89 3.54 -5.64 6.54
CA ILE A 89 3.50 -4.90 5.27
C ILE A 89 3.71 -5.88 4.13
N ILE A 90 2.62 -6.27 3.49
CA ILE A 90 2.59 -7.34 2.49
C ILE A 90 2.43 -6.72 1.10
N GLU A 91 3.39 -6.98 0.23
CA GLU A 91 3.34 -6.57 -1.17
C GLU A 91 2.91 -7.73 -2.06
N ILE A 92 1.90 -7.50 -2.87
CA ILE A 92 1.36 -8.45 -3.85
C ILE A 92 1.46 -7.81 -5.22
N ASP A 93 2.17 -8.45 -6.13
CA ASP A 93 2.18 -8.11 -7.54
C ASP A 93 1.05 -8.86 -8.25
N ALA A 94 -0.01 -8.16 -8.62
CA ALA A 94 -1.16 -8.74 -9.30
C ALA A 94 -0.84 -9.25 -10.71
N ALA A 95 0.27 -8.82 -11.33
CA ALA A 95 0.71 -9.38 -12.60
C ALA A 95 1.16 -10.85 -12.45
N SER A 96 1.73 -11.19 -11.30
CA SER A 96 2.21 -12.55 -10.97
C SER A 96 1.19 -13.36 -10.16
N ASN A 97 0.27 -12.70 -9.44
CA ASN A 97 -0.69 -13.30 -8.51
C ASN A 97 -2.11 -12.77 -8.85
N ASN A 98 -2.61 -13.14 -10.02
CA ASN A 98 -3.85 -12.58 -10.57
C ASN A 98 -5.10 -13.45 -10.35
N GLY A 99 -4.95 -14.64 -9.79
CA GLY A 99 -6.01 -15.61 -9.62
C GLY A 99 -6.92 -15.33 -8.45
N VAL A 100 -8.10 -15.95 -8.48
CA VAL A 100 -9.09 -15.82 -7.41
C VAL A 100 -8.65 -16.50 -6.12
N ASP A 101 -7.85 -17.54 -6.21
CA ASP A 101 -7.41 -18.33 -5.05
C ASP A 101 -6.39 -17.56 -4.22
N GLU A 102 -5.47 -16.82 -4.86
CA GLU A 102 -4.53 -15.92 -4.18
C GLU A 102 -5.25 -14.80 -3.42
N ILE A 103 -6.31 -14.24 -4.00
CA ILE A 103 -7.12 -13.21 -3.34
C ILE A 103 -8.00 -13.82 -2.22
N ARG A 104 -8.47 -15.04 -2.35
CA ARG A 104 -9.16 -15.75 -1.25
C ARG A 104 -8.22 -16.02 -0.09
N GLU A 105 -6.99 -16.48 -0.33
CA GLU A 105 -5.98 -16.64 0.71
C GLU A 105 -5.67 -15.31 1.42
N LEU A 106 -5.59 -14.21 0.66
CA LEU A 106 -5.42 -12.87 1.23
C LEU A 106 -6.61 -12.55 2.14
N ARG A 107 -7.83 -12.75 1.68
CA ARG A 107 -9.06 -12.50 2.45
C ARG A 107 -9.09 -13.31 3.76
N ASP A 108 -8.68 -14.56 3.72
CA ASP A 108 -8.65 -15.41 4.91
C ASP A 108 -7.60 -14.93 5.93
N LYS A 109 -6.51 -14.32 5.46
CA LYS A 109 -5.46 -13.72 6.29
C LYS A 109 -5.77 -12.31 6.78
N VAL A 110 -6.73 -11.61 6.17
CA VAL A 110 -7.10 -10.22 6.54
C VAL A 110 -7.61 -10.14 7.99
N ASN A 111 -8.29 -11.18 8.48
CA ASN A 111 -8.78 -11.20 9.84
C ASN A 111 -7.69 -11.38 10.91
N LEU A 112 -6.46 -11.71 10.51
CA LEU A 112 -5.35 -11.85 11.44
C LEU A 112 -4.86 -10.46 11.88
N VAL A 113 -4.74 -10.28 13.20
CA VAL A 113 -4.19 -9.05 13.77
C VAL A 113 -2.72 -8.85 13.37
N PRO A 114 -2.23 -7.61 13.33
CA PRO A 114 -0.81 -7.34 13.11
C PRO A 114 0.06 -8.03 14.17
N SER A 115 1.25 -8.47 13.75
CA SER A 115 2.19 -9.15 14.65
C SER A 115 3.02 -8.18 15.47
N GLU A 116 3.49 -7.09 14.88
CA GLU A 116 4.45 -6.17 15.49
C GLU A 116 4.10 -4.69 15.25
N LEU A 117 3.33 -4.39 14.19
CA LEU A 117 2.94 -3.03 13.84
C LEU A 117 1.50 -2.71 14.31
N LYS A 118 1.13 -1.44 14.27
CA LYS A 118 -0.24 -1.00 14.59
C LYS A 118 -1.25 -1.42 13.53
N TYR A 119 -0.87 -1.29 12.27
CA TYR A 119 -1.70 -1.64 11.12
C TYR A 119 -1.02 -2.68 10.26
N LYS A 120 -1.81 -3.63 9.77
CA LYS A 120 -1.40 -4.55 8.72
C LYS A 120 -1.78 -3.96 7.37
N ILE A 121 -0.82 -3.85 6.47
CA ILE A 121 -0.98 -3.12 5.21
C ILE A 121 -0.75 -4.05 4.03
N TYR A 122 -1.72 -4.10 3.14
CA TYR A 122 -1.62 -4.82 1.87
C TYR A 122 -1.38 -3.82 0.74
N ILE A 123 -0.25 -3.93 0.08
CA ILE A 123 0.08 -3.17 -1.13
C ILE A 123 -0.13 -4.09 -2.32
N ILE A 124 -1.14 -3.80 -3.14
CA ILE A 124 -1.44 -4.59 -4.35
C ILE A 124 -1.03 -3.75 -5.56
N ASP A 125 0.08 -4.14 -6.18
CA ASP A 125 0.60 -3.45 -7.35
C ASP A 125 -0.01 -4.03 -8.63
N GLU A 126 -0.19 -3.17 -9.64
CA GLU A 126 -0.81 -3.48 -10.93
C GLU A 126 -2.18 -4.17 -10.79
N VAL A 127 -3.03 -3.64 -9.91
CA VAL A 127 -4.32 -4.24 -9.53
C VAL A 127 -5.26 -4.49 -10.74
N HIS A 128 -5.08 -3.76 -11.84
CA HIS A 128 -5.81 -3.98 -13.11
C HIS A 128 -5.48 -5.33 -13.77
N MET A 129 -4.42 -6.01 -13.36
CA MET A 129 -4.04 -7.34 -13.86
C MET A 129 -4.80 -8.48 -13.18
N LEU A 130 -5.55 -8.21 -12.10
CA LEU A 130 -6.40 -9.21 -11.47
C LEU A 130 -7.49 -9.69 -12.44
N THR A 131 -7.85 -10.98 -12.34
CA THR A 131 -9.06 -11.47 -13.02
C THR A 131 -10.30 -10.77 -12.45
N ILE A 132 -11.39 -10.71 -13.20
CA ILE A 132 -12.66 -10.11 -12.76
C ILE A 132 -13.14 -10.76 -11.46
N GLN A 133 -13.03 -12.07 -11.35
CA GLN A 133 -13.44 -12.82 -10.17
C GLN A 133 -12.57 -12.50 -8.97
N ALA A 134 -11.25 -12.36 -9.14
CA ALA A 134 -10.31 -11.97 -8.09
C ALA A 134 -10.59 -10.53 -7.63
N PHE A 135 -10.81 -9.62 -8.57
CA PHE A 135 -11.13 -8.23 -8.26
C PHE A 135 -12.44 -8.10 -7.47
N ASN A 136 -13.50 -8.81 -7.88
CA ASN A 136 -14.76 -8.83 -7.15
C ASN A 136 -14.62 -9.43 -5.74
N ALA A 137 -13.77 -10.44 -5.56
CA ALA A 137 -13.45 -10.97 -4.23
C ALA A 137 -12.72 -9.94 -3.35
N LEU A 138 -11.82 -9.15 -3.95
CA LEU A 138 -11.12 -8.06 -3.27
C LEU A 138 -12.09 -6.94 -2.87
N LEU A 139 -13.00 -6.52 -3.75
CA LEU A 139 -13.99 -5.47 -3.48
C LEU A 139 -14.82 -5.78 -2.22
N LYS A 140 -15.27 -7.03 -2.06
CA LYS A 140 -16.01 -7.46 -0.85
C LYS A 140 -15.21 -7.25 0.43
N THR A 141 -13.89 -7.44 0.39
CA THR A 141 -13.01 -7.20 1.53
C THR A 141 -12.80 -5.72 1.78
N LEU A 142 -12.80 -4.90 0.71
CA LEU A 142 -12.64 -3.44 0.79
C LEU A 142 -13.90 -2.73 1.31
N GLU A 143 -15.09 -3.31 1.14
CA GLU A 143 -16.35 -2.74 1.62
C GLU A 143 -16.42 -2.71 3.15
N GLU A 144 -16.01 -3.78 3.81
CA GLU A 144 -16.05 -3.92 5.27
C GLU A 144 -14.72 -4.49 5.83
N PRO A 145 -13.61 -3.75 5.73
CA PRO A 145 -12.33 -4.22 6.23
C PRO A 145 -12.26 -4.13 7.76
N PRO A 146 -11.53 -5.05 8.43
CA PRO A 146 -11.20 -4.88 9.84
C PRO A 146 -10.46 -3.57 10.08
N SER A 147 -10.65 -2.95 11.25
CA SER A 147 -10.09 -1.62 11.59
C SER A 147 -8.56 -1.56 11.60
N HIS A 148 -7.89 -2.69 11.72
CA HIS A 148 -6.42 -2.81 11.72
C HIS A 148 -5.82 -3.03 10.34
N ILE A 149 -6.64 -3.08 9.28
CA ILE A 149 -6.19 -3.34 7.90
C ILE A 149 -6.28 -2.07 7.07
N ILE A 150 -5.24 -1.86 6.26
CA ILE A 150 -5.22 -0.79 5.26
C ILE A 150 -4.78 -1.39 3.91
N PHE A 151 -5.54 -1.08 2.86
CA PHE A 151 -5.22 -1.47 1.49
C PHE A 151 -4.64 -0.28 0.72
N ILE A 152 -3.56 -0.51 -0.01
CA ILE A 152 -2.99 0.44 -0.96
C ILE A 152 -2.94 -0.25 -2.33
N LEU A 153 -3.80 0.18 -3.22
CA LEU A 153 -3.90 -0.35 -4.58
C LEU A 153 -3.13 0.56 -5.53
N ALA A 154 -2.31 -0.01 -6.39
CA ALA A 154 -1.60 0.73 -7.43
C ALA A 154 -1.98 0.23 -8.81
N THR A 155 -2.20 1.15 -9.76
CA THR A 155 -2.59 0.81 -11.13
C THR A 155 -2.03 1.83 -12.12
N THR A 156 -1.80 1.39 -13.35
CA THR A 156 -1.43 2.25 -14.47
C THR A 156 -2.62 2.80 -15.24
N CYS A 157 -3.80 2.21 -15.06
CA CYS A 157 -5.03 2.64 -15.72
C CYS A 157 -6.17 2.77 -14.70
N LEU A 158 -7.14 3.63 -15.02
CA LEU A 158 -8.40 3.68 -14.28
C LEU A 158 -9.15 2.37 -14.55
N LEU A 159 -9.52 1.69 -13.46
CA LEU A 159 -10.42 0.55 -13.54
C LEU A 159 -11.81 1.11 -13.87
N TYR A 160 -12.24 0.89 -15.10
CA TYR A 160 -13.62 1.18 -15.49
C TYR A 160 -14.52 0.12 -14.85
N THR A 161 -15.19 0.49 -13.78
CA THR A 161 -16.33 -0.26 -13.22
C THR A 161 -17.64 0.22 -13.85
N SER A 162 -17.63 0.59 -15.14
CA SER A 162 -18.77 1.22 -15.78
C SER A 162 -19.97 0.29 -16.02
N ASP A 163 -19.82 -1.00 -15.82
CA ASP A 163 -20.90 -1.95 -16.14
C ASP A 163 -21.70 -2.47 -14.94
N ALA A 164 -21.43 -1.96 -13.73
CA ALA A 164 -22.14 -2.40 -12.53
C ALA A 164 -23.15 -1.35 -11.98
N ALA A 165 -23.32 -0.23 -12.66
CA ALA A 165 -24.19 0.86 -12.18
C ALA A 165 -25.46 1.07 -13.03
N ASP A 166 -25.68 0.27 -14.09
CA ASP A 166 -26.80 0.42 -15.03
C ASP A 166 -27.72 -0.81 -15.10
N GLU A 167 -27.91 -1.55 -13.99
CA GLU A 167 -29.03 -2.50 -13.87
C GLU A 167 -29.74 -2.34 -12.53
#